data_2b3a38e8650a2ccc79d60acae0d85e68
#
_entry.id   2b3a38e8650a2ccc79d60acae0d85e68
#
_cell.length_a   1.000
_cell.length_b   1.000
_cell.length_c   1.000
_cell.angle_alpha   90.00
_cell.angle_beta   90.00
_cell.angle_gamma   90.00
#
_symmetry.space_group_name_H-M   'P 1'
#
loop_
_entity.id
_entity.type
_entity.pdbx_description
1 polymer ?
#
loop_
_entity_poly.entity_id
_entity_poly.type
_entity_poly.pdbx_seq_one_letter_code
_entity_poly.pdbx_strand_id
1 'polypeptide(L)'
;MKQQKKSWVKTLLSFAEPCKGKMILSVLCAIFSVAGGFIPFWAVYKILLLFINRTATGNDILLWCLVGVGGYLIRVLCFGISTILAHISAYTILEGIRLKIANHLMKAPLGEVMRRRIGYLKNIIMDKVEDLEPPLAHVIPELTSNLLLPLAIFVWMLAIDWRMGLSILIAPALAMIPMFFLMKNYNSQYAAYMEANNHVNNIIIEYVEGIEVVKAFNQSTSSYEKFVGAVKSFKDFTLNWFKSTWKTMNLMMAIMPTTLLGVLPVGLLLVRGGSITPAELAMGIILSLSIVGPLMKATTFINEAKSMEYAVEAANELLNLPNLPDSGEFVPINHTDIVLQDVSFSYDGTTQNEVLHGISLNMPQGSFTALVGPSGGGKSTVARLIARFWDVTGGSISIGGKNIKELSIHQLSELVSFVTQDNFLFNCSLKENIRLGNPNATDEEVYAAAKAACCDDFIARLEKGYDTPAGDAGKRLSGGEKQRIAIARAILKNAPIVILDEATAFTDPQNEDKIQKSIMALSKGKTLLVIAHRLSTIQNADQIVVLKKGQIVDCGKQGELLERCPLYADMWQAHIGAKNWSVGEKKEVAGNV
;
A
#
# COMPACT_ATOMS: atom_id res chain seq x y z
N MET A 1 8.44 1.01 -23.19
CA MET A 1 7.72 2.28 -23.49
C MET A 1 7.87 3.21 -22.30
N LYS A 2 8.50 4.39 -22.47
CA LYS A 2 8.53 5.42 -21.42
C LYS A 2 7.10 5.94 -21.22
N GLN A 3 6.41 5.49 -20.18
CA GLN A 3 5.17 6.13 -19.74
C GLN A 3 5.49 7.60 -19.44
N GLN A 4 4.81 8.52 -20.12
CA GLN A 4 4.84 9.94 -19.78
C GLN A 4 4.44 10.07 -18.31
N LYS A 5 5.38 10.47 -17.46
CA LYS A 5 5.12 10.76 -16.04
C LYS A 5 4.01 11.83 -16.00
N LYS A 6 2.77 11.42 -15.75
CA LYS A 6 1.69 12.37 -15.47
C LYS A 6 2.15 13.20 -14.26
N SER A 7 2.05 14.51 -14.35
CA SER A 7 2.34 15.38 -13.22
C SER A 7 1.53 14.92 -12.01
N TRP A 8 2.19 14.68 -10.87
CA TRP A 8 1.54 14.28 -9.62
C TRP A 8 0.39 15.22 -9.24
N VAL A 9 0.51 16.50 -9.56
CA VAL A 9 -0.56 17.51 -9.36
C VAL A 9 -1.82 17.16 -10.16
N LYS A 10 -1.70 16.73 -11.43
CA LYS A 10 -2.86 16.33 -12.23
C LYS A 10 -3.54 15.09 -11.65
N THR A 11 -2.76 14.15 -11.14
CA THR A 11 -3.28 12.94 -10.49
C THR A 11 -4.04 13.32 -9.22
N LEU A 12 -3.45 14.16 -8.37
CA LEU A 12 -4.10 14.66 -7.15
C LEU A 12 -5.41 15.40 -7.46
N LEU A 13 -5.40 16.28 -8.45
CA LEU A 13 -6.60 17.00 -8.89
C LEU A 13 -7.70 16.06 -9.39
N SER A 14 -7.34 14.94 -10.05
CA SER A 14 -8.32 13.93 -10.44
C SER A 14 -8.93 13.16 -9.26
N PHE A 15 -8.17 13.01 -8.17
CA PHE A 15 -8.71 12.45 -6.93
C PHE A 15 -9.62 13.44 -6.20
N ALA A 16 -9.30 14.75 -6.29
CA ALA A 16 -10.06 15.82 -5.67
C ALA A 16 -11.36 16.20 -6.41
N GLU A 17 -11.57 15.65 -7.61
CA GLU A 17 -12.73 16.01 -8.46
C GLU A 17 -14.10 15.93 -7.76
N PRO A 18 -14.42 14.90 -6.97
CA PRO A 18 -15.69 14.80 -6.25
C PRO A 18 -15.90 15.91 -5.21
N CYS A 19 -14.81 16.51 -4.72
CA CYS A 19 -14.81 17.52 -3.64
C CYS A 19 -14.59 18.96 -4.15
N LYS A 20 -14.50 19.19 -5.47
CA LYS A 20 -14.19 20.51 -6.07
C LYS A 20 -15.02 21.65 -5.46
N GLY A 21 -16.33 21.46 -5.33
CA GLY A 21 -17.22 22.50 -4.80
C GLY A 21 -16.89 22.90 -3.36
N LYS A 22 -16.64 21.92 -2.49
CA LYS A 22 -16.25 22.17 -1.08
C LYS A 22 -14.88 22.82 -0.99
N MET A 23 -13.92 22.42 -1.82
CA MET A 23 -12.57 23.00 -1.87
C MET A 23 -12.60 24.46 -2.36
N ILE A 24 -13.38 24.77 -3.39
CA ILE A 24 -13.57 26.14 -3.87
C ILE A 24 -14.21 27.00 -2.78
N LEU A 25 -15.24 26.50 -2.10
CA LEU A 25 -15.87 27.21 -0.99
C LEU A 25 -14.91 27.43 0.17
N SER A 26 -14.05 26.46 0.50
CA SER A 26 -12.99 26.60 1.50
C SER A 26 -12.04 27.76 1.13
N VAL A 27 -11.57 27.82 -0.12
CA VAL A 27 -10.72 28.92 -0.62
C VAL A 27 -11.42 30.26 -0.51
N LEU A 28 -12.69 30.35 -0.91
CA LEU A 28 -13.49 31.59 -0.78
C LEU A 28 -13.61 32.03 0.69
N CYS A 29 -13.90 31.11 1.60
CA CYS A 29 -13.93 31.40 3.03
C CYS A 29 -12.56 31.86 3.55
N ALA A 30 -11.45 31.27 3.07
CA ALA A 30 -10.10 31.72 3.41
C ALA A 30 -9.84 33.17 2.94
N ILE A 31 -10.29 33.53 1.73
CA ILE A 31 -10.21 34.89 1.20
C ILE A 31 -11.00 35.87 2.09
N PHE A 32 -12.24 35.54 2.43
CA PHE A 32 -13.05 36.37 3.36
C PHE A 32 -12.43 36.46 4.74
N SER A 33 -11.80 35.41 5.23
CA SER A 33 -11.04 35.43 6.48
C SER A 33 -9.89 36.44 6.43
N VAL A 34 -9.14 36.49 5.33
CA VAL A 34 -8.08 37.49 5.12
C VAL A 34 -8.67 38.91 5.12
N ALA A 35 -9.76 39.12 4.37
CA ALA A 35 -10.44 40.43 4.33
C ALA A 35 -10.93 40.88 5.73
N GLY A 36 -11.58 39.97 6.49
CA GLY A 36 -11.95 40.17 7.87
C GLY A 36 -10.76 40.52 8.78
N GLY A 37 -9.62 39.89 8.54
CA GLY A 37 -8.36 40.11 9.26
C GLY A 37 -7.75 41.51 9.03
N PHE A 38 -8.11 42.20 7.94
CA PHE A 38 -7.67 43.59 7.68
C PHE A 38 -8.46 44.62 8.49
N ILE A 39 -9.70 44.34 8.86
CA ILE A 39 -10.58 45.27 9.60
C ILE A 39 -9.94 45.73 10.92
N PRO A 40 -9.36 44.85 11.77
CA PRO A 40 -8.66 45.29 12.99
C PRO A 40 -7.50 46.26 12.70
N PHE A 41 -6.71 46.02 11.65
CA PHE A 41 -5.61 46.91 11.27
C PHE A 41 -6.14 48.29 10.85
N TRP A 42 -7.25 48.32 10.09
CA TRP A 42 -7.92 49.56 9.71
C TRP A 42 -8.47 50.31 10.94
N ALA A 43 -9.07 49.59 11.89
CA ALA A 43 -9.59 50.16 13.14
C ALA A 43 -8.46 50.78 13.96
N VAL A 44 -7.30 50.09 14.11
CA VAL A 44 -6.12 50.64 14.80
C VAL A 44 -5.62 51.91 14.10
N TYR A 45 -5.55 51.91 12.76
CA TYR A 45 -5.14 53.08 11.99
C TYR A 45 -6.08 54.29 12.26
N LYS A 46 -7.40 54.07 12.30
CA LYS A 46 -8.38 55.13 12.61
C LYS A 46 -8.20 55.66 14.02
N ILE A 47 -7.99 54.80 15.00
CA ILE A 47 -7.73 55.20 16.40
C ILE A 47 -6.44 56.05 16.46
N LEU A 48 -5.36 55.64 15.81
CA LEU A 48 -4.10 56.38 15.74
C LEU A 48 -4.32 57.78 15.15
N LEU A 49 -5.09 57.89 14.06
CA LEU A 49 -5.42 59.19 13.43
C LEU A 49 -6.18 60.11 14.39
N LEU A 50 -7.17 59.58 15.12
CA LEU A 50 -7.93 60.37 16.12
C LEU A 50 -7.02 60.90 17.21
N PHE A 51 -6.08 60.08 17.71
CA PHE A 51 -5.13 60.52 18.73
C PHE A 51 -4.15 61.57 18.23
N ILE A 52 -3.57 61.39 17.04
CA ILE A 52 -2.58 62.33 16.47
C ILE A 52 -3.25 63.68 16.16
N ASN A 53 -4.49 63.64 15.65
CA ASN A 53 -5.26 64.84 15.36
C ASN A 53 -5.90 65.50 16.61
N ARG A 54 -5.71 64.91 17.82
CA ARG A 54 -6.30 65.34 19.09
C ARG A 54 -7.84 65.45 19.06
N THR A 55 -8.50 64.64 18.23
CA THR A 55 -9.98 64.61 18.08
C THR A 55 -10.62 63.36 18.71
N ALA A 56 -9.84 62.57 19.42
CA ALA A 56 -10.27 61.30 20.00
C ALA A 56 -11.32 61.53 21.09
N THR A 57 -12.55 60.98 20.91
CA THR A 57 -13.56 60.85 21.94
C THR A 57 -13.66 59.40 22.43
N GLY A 58 -14.17 59.20 23.66
CA GLY A 58 -14.36 57.83 24.19
C GLY A 58 -15.28 56.98 23.31
N ASN A 59 -16.31 57.59 22.71
CA ASN A 59 -17.27 56.90 21.85
C ASN A 59 -16.62 56.48 20.50
N ASP A 60 -15.78 57.33 19.93
CA ASP A 60 -15.05 56.99 18.68
C ASP A 60 -14.12 55.84 18.89
N ILE A 61 -13.36 55.85 20.00
CA ILE A 61 -12.48 54.75 20.36
C ILE A 61 -13.24 53.45 20.53
N LEU A 62 -14.36 53.50 21.30
CA LEU A 62 -15.22 52.33 21.50
C LEU A 62 -15.79 51.79 20.18
N LEU A 63 -16.24 52.67 19.28
CA LEU A 63 -16.75 52.28 17.96
C LEU A 63 -15.69 51.54 17.17
N TRP A 64 -14.49 52.10 17.04
CA TRP A 64 -13.42 51.44 16.28
C TRP A 64 -12.91 50.13 16.92
N CYS A 65 -12.91 50.04 18.27
CA CYS A 65 -12.65 48.78 18.97
C CYS A 65 -13.71 47.74 18.64
N LEU A 66 -14.99 48.07 18.64
CA LEU A 66 -16.07 47.14 18.27
C LEU A 66 -15.99 46.72 16.80
N VAL A 67 -15.65 47.62 15.88
CA VAL A 67 -15.40 47.33 14.48
C VAL A 67 -14.22 46.35 14.33
N GLY A 68 -13.13 46.57 15.07
CA GLY A 68 -11.97 45.69 15.08
C GLY A 68 -12.32 44.28 15.60
N VAL A 69 -13.08 44.19 16.70
CA VAL A 69 -13.55 42.89 17.22
C VAL A 69 -14.48 42.21 16.23
N GLY A 70 -15.40 42.93 15.58
CA GLY A 70 -16.27 42.39 14.53
C GLY A 70 -15.49 41.81 13.37
N GLY A 71 -14.48 42.53 12.88
CA GLY A 71 -13.59 42.04 11.84
C GLY A 71 -12.81 40.78 12.25
N TYR A 72 -12.31 40.74 13.48
CA TYR A 72 -11.65 39.55 14.03
C TYR A 72 -12.57 38.33 14.12
N LEU A 73 -13.82 38.54 14.55
CA LEU A 73 -14.84 37.47 14.58
C LEU A 73 -15.12 36.93 13.18
N ILE A 74 -15.28 37.80 12.18
CA ILE A 74 -15.44 37.41 10.78
C ILE A 74 -14.24 36.54 10.32
N ARG A 75 -13.03 36.99 10.64
CA ARG A 75 -11.80 36.24 10.35
C ARG A 75 -11.85 34.83 10.92
N VAL A 76 -12.14 34.71 12.21
CA VAL A 76 -12.12 33.40 12.91
C VAL A 76 -13.20 32.47 12.37
N LEU A 77 -14.43 32.98 12.18
CA LEU A 77 -15.54 32.19 11.67
C LEU A 77 -15.29 31.72 10.24
N CYS A 78 -14.87 32.62 9.35
CA CYS A 78 -14.57 32.27 7.97
C CYS A 78 -13.39 31.28 7.85
N PHE A 79 -12.34 31.47 8.67
CA PHE A 79 -11.23 30.54 8.70
C PHE A 79 -11.64 29.17 9.23
N GLY A 80 -12.44 29.13 10.30
CA GLY A 80 -12.98 27.88 10.85
C GLY A 80 -13.82 27.11 9.83
N ILE A 81 -14.73 27.80 9.12
CA ILE A 81 -15.52 27.17 8.06
C ILE A 81 -14.62 26.66 6.93
N SER A 82 -13.62 27.45 6.51
CA SER A 82 -12.66 27.06 5.49
C SER A 82 -11.92 25.77 5.86
N THR A 83 -11.42 25.69 7.11
CA THR A 83 -10.69 24.52 7.62
C THR A 83 -11.59 23.28 7.71
N ILE A 84 -12.82 23.43 8.23
CA ILE A 84 -13.80 22.33 8.29
C ILE A 84 -14.08 21.76 6.90
N LEU A 85 -14.32 22.62 5.90
CA LEU A 85 -14.57 22.18 4.53
C LEU A 85 -13.34 21.50 3.91
N ALA A 86 -12.14 21.97 4.22
CA ALA A 86 -10.89 21.38 3.76
C ALA A 86 -10.68 19.97 4.36
N HIS A 87 -10.88 19.79 5.67
CA HIS A 87 -10.79 18.48 6.32
C HIS A 87 -11.82 17.48 5.80
N ILE A 88 -13.09 17.89 5.65
CA ILE A 88 -14.12 17.03 5.06
C ILE A 88 -13.71 16.60 3.64
N SER A 89 -13.17 17.52 2.86
CA SER A 89 -12.70 17.21 1.50
C SER A 89 -11.50 16.28 1.52
N ALA A 90 -10.52 16.50 2.41
CA ALA A 90 -9.34 15.66 2.53
C ALA A 90 -9.73 14.21 2.84
N TYR A 91 -10.52 13.95 3.88
CA TYR A 91 -10.93 12.60 4.24
C TYR A 91 -11.79 11.92 3.16
N THR A 92 -12.65 12.67 2.46
CA THR A 92 -13.42 12.12 1.32
C THR A 92 -12.49 11.74 0.15
N ILE A 93 -11.42 12.51 -0.09
CA ILE A 93 -10.41 12.19 -1.11
C ILE A 93 -9.62 10.94 -0.70
N LEU A 94 -9.18 10.86 0.56
CA LEU A 94 -8.45 9.71 1.09
C LEU A 94 -9.27 8.42 0.99
N GLU A 95 -10.55 8.46 1.40
CA GLU A 95 -11.48 7.36 1.21
C GLU A 95 -11.55 6.93 -0.26
N GLY A 96 -11.76 7.88 -1.16
CA GLY A 96 -11.84 7.62 -2.59
C GLY A 96 -10.57 7.00 -3.16
N ILE A 97 -9.39 7.40 -2.71
CA ILE A 97 -8.10 6.80 -3.10
C ILE A 97 -8.01 5.36 -2.60
N ARG A 98 -8.30 5.11 -1.31
CA ARG A 98 -8.27 3.77 -0.71
C ARG A 98 -9.21 2.80 -1.43
N LEU A 99 -10.45 3.23 -1.69
CA LEU A 99 -11.42 2.42 -2.41
C LEU A 99 -11.00 2.15 -3.87
N LYS A 100 -10.42 3.14 -4.56
CA LYS A 100 -9.88 2.94 -5.91
C LYS A 100 -8.72 1.95 -5.91
N ILE A 101 -7.79 2.05 -4.97
CA ILE A 101 -6.67 1.09 -4.84
C ILE A 101 -7.22 -0.31 -4.55
N ALA A 102 -8.11 -0.46 -3.57
CA ALA A 102 -8.69 -1.75 -3.22
C ALA A 102 -9.42 -2.39 -4.43
N ASN A 103 -10.26 -1.64 -5.12
CA ASN A 103 -10.96 -2.12 -6.31
C ASN A 103 -9.99 -2.47 -7.46
N HIS A 104 -8.90 -1.72 -7.61
CA HIS A 104 -7.89 -2.00 -8.63
C HIS A 104 -7.10 -3.27 -8.31
N LEU A 105 -6.72 -3.48 -7.04
CA LEU A 105 -6.05 -4.70 -6.59
C LEU A 105 -6.90 -5.95 -6.80
N MET A 106 -8.24 -5.84 -6.70
CA MET A 106 -9.16 -6.95 -7.01
C MET A 106 -9.19 -7.32 -8.49
N LYS A 107 -8.85 -6.38 -9.38
CA LYS A 107 -8.82 -6.59 -10.85
C LYS A 107 -7.43 -6.88 -11.40
N ALA A 108 -6.40 -6.59 -10.62
CA ALA A 108 -5.01 -6.87 -10.99
C ALA A 108 -4.76 -8.39 -10.97
N PRO A 109 -3.79 -8.90 -11.78
CA PRO A 109 -3.35 -10.28 -11.70
C PRO A 109 -2.97 -10.64 -10.27
N LEU A 110 -3.56 -11.71 -9.73
CA LEU A 110 -3.28 -12.12 -8.35
C LEU A 110 -1.77 -12.29 -8.12
N GLY A 111 -1.06 -12.78 -9.12
CA GLY A 111 0.36 -12.94 -9.05
C GLY A 111 1.14 -11.63 -8.90
N GLU A 112 0.69 -10.54 -9.53
CA GLU A 112 1.31 -9.22 -9.35
C GLU A 112 1.09 -8.67 -7.94
N VAL A 113 -0.06 -8.96 -7.34
CA VAL A 113 -0.33 -8.61 -5.95
C VAL A 113 0.53 -9.44 -4.98
N MET A 114 0.64 -10.77 -5.22
CA MET A 114 1.42 -11.70 -4.39
C MET A 114 2.94 -11.43 -4.43
N ARG A 115 3.47 -10.86 -5.52
CA ARG A 115 4.89 -10.45 -5.59
C ARG A 115 5.26 -9.35 -4.61
N ARG A 116 4.27 -8.58 -4.15
CA ARG A 116 4.49 -7.48 -3.21
C ARG A 116 4.34 -7.96 -1.79
N ARG A 117 5.21 -7.48 -0.91
CA ARG A 117 5.09 -7.78 0.53
C ARG A 117 3.80 -7.15 1.08
N ILE A 118 3.08 -7.88 1.91
CA ILE A 118 1.84 -7.40 2.55
C ILE A 118 2.09 -6.09 3.31
N GLY A 119 3.24 -6.00 4.02
CA GLY A 119 3.63 -4.78 4.72
C GLY A 119 3.82 -3.57 3.81
N TYR A 120 4.31 -3.77 2.58
CA TYR A 120 4.43 -2.70 1.58
C TYR A 120 3.06 -2.21 1.10
N LEU A 121 2.14 -3.14 0.79
CA LEU A 121 0.77 -2.78 0.40
C LEU A 121 0.05 -2.04 1.51
N LYS A 122 0.16 -2.53 2.76
CA LYS A 122 -0.39 -1.86 3.95
C LYS A 122 0.18 -0.45 4.10
N ASN A 123 1.49 -0.28 3.99
CA ASN A 123 2.15 1.02 4.12
C ASN A 123 1.60 2.02 3.09
N ILE A 124 1.42 1.60 1.82
CA ILE A 124 0.87 2.52 0.81
C ILE A 124 -0.59 2.87 1.13
N ILE A 125 -1.44 1.87 1.38
CA ILE A 125 -2.88 2.08 1.54
C ILE A 125 -3.21 2.86 2.82
N MET A 126 -2.49 2.58 3.91
CA MET A 126 -2.74 3.20 5.20
C MET A 126 -1.89 4.46 5.40
N ASP A 127 -0.57 4.30 5.38
CA ASP A 127 0.34 5.34 5.84
C ASP A 127 0.59 6.39 4.75
N LYS A 128 0.91 5.98 3.51
CA LYS A 128 1.18 6.93 2.42
C LYS A 128 -0.06 7.69 1.96
N VAL A 129 -1.22 7.04 1.94
CA VAL A 129 -2.48 7.74 1.65
C VAL A 129 -2.82 8.71 2.79
N GLU A 130 -2.56 8.36 4.07
CA GLU A 130 -2.76 9.27 5.20
C GLU A 130 -1.83 10.48 5.15
N ASP A 131 -0.58 10.34 4.67
CA ASP A 131 0.36 11.45 4.45
C ASP A 131 -0.21 12.57 3.55
N LEU A 132 -1.30 12.33 2.81
CA LEU A 132 -2.00 13.33 1.99
C LEU A 132 -2.97 14.21 2.79
N GLU A 133 -3.42 13.78 3.99
CA GLU A 133 -4.40 14.53 4.80
C GLU A 133 -3.88 15.92 5.18
N PRO A 134 -2.73 16.05 5.88
CA PRO A 134 -2.29 17.35 6.37
C PRO A 134 -2.11 18.38 5.22
N PRO A 135 -1.49 18.04 4.07
CA PRO A 135 -1.40 18.98 2.97
C PRO A 135 -2.76 19.35 2.37
N LEU A 136 -3.68 18.41 2.21
CA LEU A 136 -5.00 18.68 1.64
C LEU A 136 -5.88 19.52 2.57
N ALA A 137 -5.81 19.25 3.87
CA ALA A 137 -6.61 19.95 4.88
C ALA A 137 -6.07 21.34 5.23
N HIS A 138 -4.73 21.50 5.25
CA HIS A 138 -4.09 22.72 5.74
C HIS A 138 -3.48 23.58 4.63
N VAL A 139 -2.79 22.98 3.62
CA VAL A 139 -2.12 23.76 2.57
C VAL A 139 -3.13 24.62 1.81
N ILE A 140 -4.29 24.10 1.46
CA ILE A 140 -5.27 24.84 0.64
C ILE A 140 -5.77 26.11 1.34
N PRO A 141 -6.37 26.07 2.56
CA PRO A 141 -6.82 27.27 3.24
C PRO A 141 -5.67 28.14 3.75
N GLU A 142 -4.60 27.53 4.26
CA GLU A 142 -3.48 28.26 4.84
C GLU A 142 -2.59 28.90 3.77
N LEU A 143 -2.29 28.21 2.65
CA LEU A 143 -1.53 28.79 1.55
C LEU A 143 -2.27 30.00 0.96
N THR A 144 -3.59 29.87 0.77
CA THR A 144 -4.44 30.99 0.32
C THR A 144 -4.30 32.17 1.25
N SER A 145 -4.46 31.96 2.57
CA SER A 145 -4.36 33.04 3.57
C SER A 145 -2.95 33.59 3.68
N ASN A 146 -1.92 32.72 3.68
CA ASN A 146 -0.51 33.11 3.86
C ASN A 146 0.10 33.76 2.60
N LEU A 147 -0.50 33.63 1.43
CA LEU A 147 -0.09 34.37 0.23
C LEU A 147 -0.88 35.68 0.07
N LEU A 148 -2.19 35.64 0.33
CA LEU A 148 -3.04 36.82 0.14
C LEU A 148 -2.79 37.90 1.19
N LEU A 149 -2.55 37.53 2.45
CA LEU A 149 -2.29 38.51 3.49
C LEU A 149 -1.04 39.35 3.23
N PRO A 150 0.15 38.78 2.95
CA PRO A 150 1.34 39.55 2.55
C PRO A 150 1.10 40.42 1.32
N LEU A 151 0.43 39.86 0.29
CA LEU A 151 0.12 40.61 -0.92
C LEU A 151 -0.76 41.83 -0.64
N ALA A 152 -1.81 41.67 0.15
CA ALA A 152 -2.71 42.75 0.51
C ALA A 152 -2.03 43.80 1.41
N ILE A 153 -1.14 43.38 2.33
CA ILE A 153 -0.28 44.29 3.11
C ILE A 153 0.64 45.09 2.17
N PHE A 154 1.29 44.41 1.23
CA PHE A 154 2.17 45.05 0.26
C PHE A 154 1.43 46.12 -0.57
N VAL A 155 0.22 45.76 -1.10
CA VAL A 155 -0.60 46.70 -1.86
C VAL A 155 -1.03 47.89 -0.99
N TRP A 156 -1.39 47.66 0.27
CA TRP A 156 -1.73 48.77 1.20
C TRP A 156 -0.52 49.67 1.46
N MET A 157 0.64 49.10 1.71
CA MET A 157 1.90 49.88 1.90
C MET A 157 2.26 50.68 0.65
N LEU A 158 2.07 50.17 -0.56
CA LEU A 158 2.23 50.89 -1.82
C LEU A 158 1.22 52.05 -1.93
N ALA A 159 -0.01 51.89 -1.47
CA ALA A 159 -1.02 52.94 -1.49
C ALA A 159 -0.72 54.08 -0.51
N ILE A 160 0.01 53.83 0.58
CA ILE A 160 0.49 54.87 1.50
C ILE A 160 1.63 55.63 0.81
N ASP A 161 2.71 54.95 0.46
CA ASP A 161 3.85 55.51 -0.31
C ASP A 161 4.58 54.34 -0.98
N TRP A 162 4.89 54.47 -2.28
CA TRP A 162 5.53 53.40 -3.04
C TRP A 162 6.93 53.04 -2.50
N ARG A 163 7.68 54.00 -1.91
CA ARG A 163 9.01 53.76 -1.30
C ARG A 163 8.86 52.93 -0.03
N MET A 164 7.80 53.17 0.73
CA MET A 164 7.47 52.41 1.93
C MET A 164 7.04 50.98 1.57
N GLY A 165 6.24 50.84 0.51
CA GLY A 165 5.87 49.51 -0.03
C GLY A 165 7.08 48.72 -0.49
N LEU A 166 8.01 49.33 -1.21
CA LEU A 166 9.25 48.65 -1.64
C LEU A 166 10.17 48.28 -0.47
N SER A 167 10.18 49.10 0.60
CA SER A 167 11.06 48.85 1.76
C SER A 167 10.69 47.55 2.53
N ILE A 168 9.42 47.13 2.49
CA ILE A 168 8.98 45.86 3.15
C ILE A 168 9.55 44.63 2.44
N LEU A 169 9.92 44.74 1.16
CA LEU A 169 10.50 43.65 0.38
C LEU A 169 11.99 43.42 0.63
N ILE A 170 12.68 44.33 1.30
CA ILE A 170 14.15 44.25 1.52
C ILE A 170 14.50 42.95 2.27
N ALA A 171 13.84 42.68 3.40
CA ALA A 171 14.14 41.49 4.19
C ALA A 171 13.76 40.19 3.48
N PRO A 172 12.56 40.03 2.88
CA PRO A 172 12.25 38.87 2.06
C PRO A 172 13.21 38.67 0.88
N ALA A 173 13.57 39.73 0.17
CA ALA A 173 14.52 39.64 -0.95
C ALA A 173 15.91 39.16 -0.49
N LEU A 174 16.40 39.67 0.63
CA LEU A 174 17.67 39.22 1.22
C LEU A 174 17.58 37.75 1.70
N ALA A 175 16.43 37.33 2.25
CA ALA A 175 16.19 35.95 2.68
C ALA A 175 16.09 34.95 1.49
N MET A 176 15.74 35.44 0.28
CA MET A 176 15.75 34.60 -0.92
C MET A 176 17.15 34.13 -1.32
N ILE A 177 18.20 34.84 -0.96
CA ILE A 177 19.60 34.48 -1.29
C ILE A 177 19.97 33.13 -0.61
N PRO A 178 19.91 33.00 0.73
CA PRO A 178 20.17 31.71 1.36
C PRO A 178 19.16 30.65 0.94
N MET A 179 17.90 31.01 0.69
CA MET A 179 16.88 30.06 0.19
C MET A 179 17.27 29.44 -1.15
N PHE A 180 17.78 30.21 -2.08
CA PHE A 180 18.29 29.73 -3.37
C PHE A 180 19.39 28.67 -3.19
N PHE A 181 20.36 28.92 -2.31
CA PHE A 181 21.44 27.97 -2.02
C PHE A 181 20.90 26.71 -1.33
N LEU A 182 19.90 26.83 -0.44
CA LEU A 182 19.24 25.71 0.21
C LEU A 182 18.53 24.81 -0.82
N MET A 183 17.80 25.40 -1.76
CA MET A 183 17.02 24.68 -2.76
C MET A 183 17.85 23.98 -3.84
N LYS A 184 19.07 24.44 -4.10
CA LYS A 184 19.92 23.93 -5.20
C LYS A 184 20.09 22.41 -5.19
N ASN A 185 20.25 21.80 -4.01
CA ASN A 185 20.48 20.36 -3.84
C ASN A 185 19.35 19.67 -3.06
N TYR A 186 18.28 20.39 -2.75
CA TYR A 186 17.22 19.89 -1.87
C TYR A 186 16.59 18.59 -2.37
N ASN A 187 16.22 18.52 -3.65
CA ASN A 187 15.58 17.34 -4.23
C ASN A 187 16.46 16.08 -4.14
N SER A 188 17.75 16.21 -4.40
CA SER A 188 18.69 15.08 -4.32
C SER A 188 18.91 14.64 -2.87
N GLN A 189 19.02 15.57 -1.94
CA GLN A 189 19.19 15.27 -0.52
C GLN A 189 17.91 14.69 0.10
N TYR A 190 16.75 15.18 -0.31
CA TYR A 190 15.46 14.63 0.14
C TYR A 190 15.26 13.20 -0.38
N ALA A 191 15.60 12.92 -1.64
CA ALA A 191 15.55 11.57 -2.20
C ALA A 191 16.48 10.61 -1.44
N ALA A 192 17.71 11.02 -1.16
CA ALA A 192 18.67 10.25 -0.38
C ALA A 192 18.20 10.03 1.08
N TYR A 193 17.54 11.02 1.68
CA TYR A 193 16.91 10.88 2.99
C TYR A 193 15.81 9.82 2.98
N MET A 194 14.93 9.84 1.98
CA MET A 194 13.86 8.85 1.84
C MET A 194 14.41 7.44 1.62
N GLU A 195 15.48 7.30 0.83
CA GLU A 195 16.16 6.02 0.62
C GLU A 195 16.77 5.49 1.93
N ALA A 196 17.48 6.34 2.68
CA ALA A 196 18.05 5.99 3.98
C ALA A 196 16.97 5.61 5.00
N ASN A 197 15.84 6.33 5.04
CA ASN A 197 14.69 6.03 5.88
C ASN A 197 14.06 4.68 5.53
N ASN A 198 13.86 4.40 4.24
CA ASN A 198 13.33 3.12 3.78
C ASN A 198 14.27 1.97 4.13
N HIS A 199 15.59 2.18 4.01
CA HIS A 199 16.59 1.18 4.40
C HIS A 199 16.50 0.80 5.88
N VAL A 200 16.41 1.79 6.77
CA VAL A 200 16.24 1.55 8.21
C VAL A 200 14.94 0.83 8.50
N ASN A 201 13.83 1.27 7.91
CA ASN A 201 12.53 0.63 8.09
C ASN A 201 12.55 -0.85 7.67
N ASN A 202 13.20 -1.19 6.55
CA ASN A 202 13.33 -2.56 6.11
C ASN A 202 14.13 -3.41 7.10
N ILE A 203 15.22 -2.87 7.66
CA ILE A 203 16.03 -3.58 8.67
C ILE A 203 15.26 -3.74 9.98
N ILE A 204 14.47 -2.74 10.40
CA ILE A 204 13.60 -2.84 11.57
C ILE A 204 12.59 -3.99 11.40
N ILE A 205 11.94 -4.04 10.24
CA ILE A 205 10.98 -5.11 9.92
C ILE A 205 11.67 -6.47 9.94
N GLU A 206 12.82 -6.62 9.25
CA GLU A 206 13.60 -7.86 9.24
C GLU A 206 13.98 -8.32 10.64
N TYR A 207 14.42 -7.38 11.50
CA TYR A 207 14.80 -7.66 12.89
C TYR A 207 13.60 -8.11 13.75
N VAL A 208 12.46 -7.42 13.60
CA VAL A 208 11.24 -7.74 14.37
C VAL A 208 10.62 -9.06 13.90
N GLU A 209 10.54 -9.31 12.60
CA GLU A 209 10.04 -10.57 12.04
C GLU A 209 10.96 -11.75 12.41
N GLY A 210 12.27 -11.52 12.45
CA GLY A 210 13.27 -12.54 12.80
C GLY A 210 13.58 -12.67 14.29
N ILE A 211 12.88 -11.96 15.19
CA ILE A 211 13.25 -11.87 16.61
C ILE A 211 13.23 -13.24 17.32
N GLU A 212 12.34 -14.15 16.93
CA GLU A 212 12.26 -15.50 17.46
C GLU A 212 13.53 -16.29 17.13
N VAL A 213 14.02 -16.21 15.90
CA VAL A 213 15.25 -16.85 15.44
C VAL A 213 16.46 -16.27 16.16
N VAL A 214 16.52 -14.93 16.25
CA VAL A 214 17.60 -14.22 16.97
C VAL A 214 17.69 -14.68 18.43
N LYS A 215 16.54 -14.82 19.10
CA LYS A 215 16.47 -15.29 20.49
C LYS A 215 16.78 -16.78 20.63
N ALA A 216 16.22 -17.62 19.75
CA ALA A 216 16.40 -19.07 19.81
C ALA A 216 17.88 -19.49 19.62
N PHE A 217 18.60 -18.81 18.74
CA PHE A 217 19.99 -19.11 18.43
C PHE A 217 21.00 -18.23 19.17
N ASN A 218 20.53 -17.40 20.11
CA ASN A 218 21.33 -16.43 20.86
C ASN A 218 22.24 -15.55 19.98
N GLN A 219 21.78 -15.26 18.75
CA GLN A 219 22.45 -14.41 17.77
C GLN A 219 22.13 -12.91 17.99
N SER A 220 21.88 -12.56 19.27
CA SER A 220 21.52 -11.20 19.65
C SER A 220 22.57 -10.16 19.24
N THR A 221 23.87 -10.55 19.23
CA THR A 221 24.96 -9.61 18.96
C THR A 221 25.01 -9.18 17.49
N SER A 222 25.10 -10.12 16.54
CA SER A 222 25.28 -9.77 15.10
C SER A 222 24.04 -9.15 14.47
N SER A 223 22.83 -9.69 14.75
CA SER A 223 21.58 -9.12 14.25
C SER A 223 21.28 -7.75 14.89
N TYR A 224 21.61 -7.61 16.19
CA TYR A 224 21.49 -6.33 16.90
C TYR A 224 22.48 -5.31 16.36
N GLU A 225 23.72 -5.70 16.07
CA GLU A 225 24.73 -4.81 15.46
C GLU A 225 24.30 -4.31 14.09
N LYS A 226 23.70 -5.17 13.24
CA LYS A 226 23.14 -4.75 11.93
C LYS A 226 22.05 -3.70 12.13
N PHE A 227 21.13 -3.93 13.06
CA PHE A 227 20.07 -2.99 13.42
C PHE A 227 20.64 -1.65 13.93
N VAL A 228 21.53 -1.71 14.93
CA VAL A 228 22.17 -0.52 15.49
C VAL A 228 22.99 0.22 14.44
N GLY A 229 23.69 -0.50 13.56
CA GLY A 229 24.44 0.07 12.45
C GLY A 229 23.55 0.86 11.49
N ALA A 230 22.38 0.32 11.12
CA ALA A 230 21.42 0.99 10.26
C ALA A 230 20.85 2.26 10.90
N VAL A 231 20.47 2.19 12.18
CA VAL A 231 19.96 3.34 12.95
C VAL A 231 21.03 4.43 13.09
N LYS A 232 22.28 4.04 13.38
CA LYS A 232 23.42 4.98 13.46
C LYS A 232 23.68 5.63 12.10
N SER A 233 23.72 4.85 11.02
CA SER A 233 23.93 5.34 9.67
C SER A 233 22.88 6.37 9.28
N PHE A 234 21.61 6.07 9.54
CA PHE A 234 20.50 7.01 9.29
C PHE A 234 20.64 8.28 10.13
N LYS A 235 20.95 8.15 11.42
CA LYS A 235 21.22 9.29 12.30
C LYS A 235 22.37 10.15 11.74
N ASP A 236 23.48 9.51 11.37
CA ASP A 236 24.66 10.24 10.87
C ASP A 236 24.38 10.92 9.53
N PHE A 237 23.62 10.26 8.62
CA PHE A 237 23.13 10.88 7.39
C PHE A 237 22.28 12.12 7.68
N THR A 238 21.28 11.97 8.55
CA THR A 238 20.36 13.05 8.92
C THR A 238 21.10 14.23 9.55
N LEU A 239 22.02 13.95 10.49
CA LEU A 239 22.84 14.99 11.11
C LEU A 239 23.74 15.70 10.10
N ASN A 240 24.34 14.98 9.14
CA ASN A 240 25.18 15.58 8.11
C ASN A 240 24.35 16.46 7.18
N TRP A 241 23.13 16.02 6.82
CA TRP A 241 22.20 16.86 6.05
C TRP A 241 21.83 18.13 6.82
N PHE A 242 21.43 18.01 8.09
CA PHE A 242 21.16 19.17 8.94
C PHE A 242 22.36 20.11 9.05
N LYS A 243 23.57 19.58 9.31
CA LYS A 243 24.79 20.39 9.39
C LYS A 243 25.09 21.14 8.09
N SER A 244 24.82 20.53 6.93
CA SER A 244 25.04 21.16 5.62
C SER A 244 24.05 22.28 5.33
N THR A 245 22.83 22.19 5.86
CA THR A 245 21.74 23.15 5.63
C THR A 245 21.61 24.18 6.75
N TRP A 246 22.08 23.87 7.96
CA TRP A 246 21.84 24.63 9.18
C TRP A 246 22.24 26.11 9.07
N LYS A 247 23.45 26.39 8.57
CA LYS A 247 23.93 27.79 8.45
C LYS A 247 23.02 28.61 7.55
N THR A 248 22.64 28.04 6.41
CA THR A 248 21.80 28.70 5.41
C THR A 248 20.37 28.88 5.92
N MET A 249 19.83 27.85 6.57
CA MET A 249 18.49 27.87 7.15
C MET A 249 18.41 28.88 8.31
N ASN A 250 19.38 28.88 9.23
CA ASN A 250 19.41 29.83 10.33
C ASN A 250 19.57 31.26 9.86
N LEU A 251 20.39 31.49 8.81
CA LEU A 251 20.55 32.82 8.21
C LEU A 251 19.21 33.30 7.61
N MET A 252 18.51 32.46 6.87
CA MET A 252 17.18 32.78 6.34
C MET A 252 16.19 33.08 7.47
N MET A 253 16.14 32.23 8.51
CA MET A 253 15.27 32.41 9.68
C MET A 253 15.59 33.68 10.49
N ALA A 254 16.84 34.13 10.51
CA ALA A 254 17.25 35.38 11.14
C ALA A 254 16.90 36.61 10.31
N ILE A 255 17.01 36.53 8.98
CA ILE A 255 16.73 37.67 8.07
C ILE A 255 15.22 37.89 7.91
N MET A 256 14.43 36.85 7.76
CA MET A 256 13.00 36.96 7.43
C MET A 256 12.19 37.84 8.40
N PRO A 257 12.40 37.79 9.74
CA PRO A 257 11.66 38.64 10.69
C PRO A 257 12.12 40.10 10.71
N THR A 258 13.20 40.46 9.99
CA THR A 258 13.81 41.80 10.06
C THR A 258 13.15 42.82 9.12
N THR A 259 11.89 42.60 8.71
CA THR A 259 11.13 43.55 7.85
C THR A 259 11.18 44.99 8.35
N LEU A 260 11.21 45.15 9.68
CA LEU A 260 11.30 46.47 10.33
C LEU A 260 12.58 47.22 9.99
N LEU A 261 13.71 46.56 9.74
CA LEU A 261 14.98 47.19 9.36
C LEU A 261 14.91 47.93 8.01
N GLY A 262 13.99 47.49 7.13
CA GLY A 262 13.69 48.23 5.90
C GLY A 262 12.70 49.36 6.11
N VAL A 263 11.58 49.06 6.75
CA VAL A 263 10.41 49.94 6.87
C VAL A 263 10.68 51.13 7.79
N LEU A 264 11.35 50.92 8.94
CA LEU A 264 11.55 51.98 9.94
C LEU A 264 12.49 53.11 9.44
N PRO A 265 13.69 52.84 8.91
CA PRO A 265 14.55 53.91 8.42
C PRO A 265 13.94 54.70 7.26
N VAL A 266 13.37 53.98 6.27
CA VAL A 266 12.72 54.59 5.11
C VAL A 266 11.50 55.42 5.56
N GLY A 267 10.66 54.86 6.43
CA GLY A 267 9.50 55.57 6.94
C GLY A 267 9.83 56.82 7.75
N LEU A 268 10.89 56.81 8.60
CA LEU A 268 11.35 58.00 9.34
C LEU A 268 11.84 59.10 8.39
N LEU A 269 12.55 58.72 7.33
CA LEU A 269 12.98 59.69 6.32
C LEU A 269 11.81 60.31 5.56
N LEU A 270 10.77 59.53 5.28
CA LEU A 270 9.54 59.98 4.61
C LEU A 270 8.71 60.90 5.51
N VAL A 271 8.60 60.61 6.81
CA VAL A 271 7.96 61.52 7.79
C VAL A 271 8.70 62.81 7.89
N ARG A 272 10.07 62.77 8.02
CA ARG A 272 10.88 63.98 8.07
C ARG A 272 10.73 64.82 6.80
N GLY A 273 10.59 64.19 5.64
CA GLY A 273 10.37 64.83 4.34
C GLY A 273 8.92 65.28 4.12
N GLY A 274 8.01 65.03 5.05
CA GLY A 274 6.58 65.39 4.94
C GLY A 274 5.79 64.58 3.93
N SER A 275 6.34 63.46 3.43
CA SER A 275 5.68 62.60 2.43
C SER A 275 4.63 61.70 3.05
N ILE A 276 4.80 61.28 4.30
CA ILE A 276 3.82 60.47 5.08
C ILE A 276 3.65 61.05 6.46
N THR A 277 2.50 60.73 7.09
CA THR A 277 2.18 61.15 8.46
C THR A 277 2.79 60.16 9.48
N PRO A 278 2.96 60.58 10.76
CA PRO A 278 3.35 59.68 11.83
C PRO A 278 2.36 58.48 12.05
N ALA A 279 1.07 58.68 11.76
CA ALA A 279 0.09 57.61 11.80
C ALA A 279 0.32 56.55 10.72
N GLU A 280 0.63 56.96 9.52
CA GLU A 280 0.98 56.10 8.39
C GLU A 280 2.27 55.32 8.66
N LEU A 281 3.28 55.95 9.26
CA LEU A 281 4.49 55.25 9.70
C LEU A 281 4.16 54.20 10.77
N ALA A 282 3.40 54.52 11.81
CA ALA A 282 3.00 53.59 12.86
C ALA A 282 2.26 52.39 12.26
N MET A 283 1.36 52.67 11.31
CA MET A 283 0.60 51.63 10.60
C MET A 283 1.54 50.75 9.76
N GLY A 284 2.48 51.35 9.05
CA GLY A 284 3.49 50.62 8.27
C GLY A 284 4.34 49.66 9.11
N ILE A 285 4.71 50.09 10.33
CA ILE A 285 5.43 49.24 11.30
C ILE A 285 4.58 48.05 11.69
N ILE A 286 3.31 48.26 12.07
CA ILE A 286 2.39 47.16 12.46
C ILE A 286 2.19 46.17 11.30
N LEU A 287 1.95 46.68 10.09
CA LEU A 287 1.76 45.86 8.89
C LEU A 287 3.03 45.08 8.53
N SER A 288 4.23 45.71 8.65
CA SER A 288 5.49 45.04 8.34
C SER A 288 5.78 43.84 9.28
N LEU A 289 5.41 43.94 10.55
CA LEU A 289 5.53 42.83 11.50
C LEU A 289 4.52 41.70 11.22
N SER A 290 3.34 42.06 10.72
CA SER A 290 2.26 41.09 10.45
C SER A 290 2.53 40.19 9.25
N ILE A 291 3.44 40.58 8.32
CA ILE A 291 3.81 39.80 7.13
C ILE A 291 4.73 38.62 7.46
N VAL A 292 5.46 38.68 8.57
CA VAL A 292 6.52 37.71 8.92
C VAL A 292 5.96 36.31 9.10
N GLY A 293 4.91 36.16 9.91
CA GLY A 293 4.28 34.84 10.18
C GLY A 293 3.85 34.11 8.91
N PRO A 294 3.05 34.73 8.03
CA PRO A 294 2.68 34.15 6.75
C PRO A 294 3.85 33.76 5.86
N LEU A 295 4.88 34.59 5.74
CA LEU A 295 6.07 34.28 4.93
C LEU A 295 6.86 33.09 5.51
N MET A 296 6.98 32.99 6.82
CA MET A 296 7.62 31.84 7.49
C MET A 296 6.85 30.55 7.22
N LYS A 297 5.53 30.58 7.32
CA LYS A 297 4.69 29.40 7.00
C LYS A 297 4.80 28.98 5.53
N ALA A 298 4.93 29.91 4.60
CA ALA A 298 5.09 29.59 3.19
C ALA A 298 6.32 28.70 2.91
N THR A 299 7.38 28.79 3.74
CA THR A 299 8.57 27.93 3.60
C THR A 299 8.31 26.47 3.97
N THR A 300 7.38 26.18 4.88
CA THR A 300 7.04 24.81 5.29
C THR A 300 6.27 24.06 4.19
N PHE A 301 5.49 24.76 3.37
CA PHE A 301 4.72 24.16 2.29
C PHE A 301 5.56 23.44 1.23
N ILE A 302 6.85 23.80 1.09
CA ILE A 302 7.76 23.12 0.17
C ILE A 302 7.95 21.65 0.59
N ASN A 303 8.12 21.41 1.90
CA ASN A 303 8.29 20.07 2.43
C ASN A 303 6.98 19.25 2.28
N GLU A 304 5.85 19.89 2.58
CA GLU A 304 4.52 19.26 2.45
C GLU A 304 4.21 18.91 1.00
N ALA A 305 4.54 19.79 0.04
CA ALA A 305 4.38 19.51 -1.38
C ALA A 305 5.23 18.31 -1.84
N LYS A 306 6.44 18.14 -1.28
CA LYS A 306 7.29 16.98 -1.55
C LYS A 306 6.74 15.70 -0.94
N SER A 307 6.27 15.74 0.29
CA SER A 307 5.59 14.59 0.92
C SER A 307 4.40 14.14 0.07
N MET A 308 3.59 15.10 -0.41
CA MET A 308 2.45 14.86 -1.29
C MET A 308 2.85 14.20 -2.62
N GLU A 309 3.93 14.68 -3.25
CA GLU A 309 4.47 14.09 -4.48
C GLU A 309 4.77 12.61 -4.28
N TYR A 310 5.51 12.24 -3.23
CA TYR A 310 5.85 10.85 -2.91
C TYR A 310 4.62 10.00 -2.58
N ALA A 311 3.68 10.52 -1.82
CA ALA A 311 2.46 9.82 -1.47
C ALA A 311 1.56 9.54 -2.69
N VAL A 312 1.40 10.53 -3.58
CA VAL A 312 0.66 10.38 -4.84
C VAL A 312 1.37 9.41 -5.77
N GLU A 313 2.70 9.46 -5.89
CA GLU A 313 3.46 8.52 -6.73
C GLU A 313 3.31 7.08 -6.21
N ALA A 314 3.38 6.85 -4.89
CA ALA A 314 3.18 5.54 -4.28
C ALA A 314 1.77 4.99 -4.51
N ALA A 315 0.72 5.80 -4.30
CA ALA A 315 -0.65 5.42 -4.59
C ALA A 315 -0.86 5.10 -6.09
N ASN A 316 -0.24 5.91 -6.95
CA ASN A 316 -0.33 5.76 -8.40
C ASN A 316 0.40 4.51 -8.91
N GLU A 317 1.47 4.05 -8.24
CA GLU A 317 2.12 2.77 -8.54
C GLU A 317 1.12 1.62 -8.43
N LEU A 318 0.33 1.55 -7.37
CA LEU A 318 -0.68 0.51 -7.21
C LEU A 318 -1.83 0.64 -8.21
N LEU A 319 -2.25 1.87 -8.52
CA LEU A 319 -3.32 2.14 -9.50
C LEU A 319 -2.91 1.89 -10.95
N ASN A 320 -1.62 1.80 -11.25
CA ASN A 320 -1.09 1.50 -12.58
C ASN A 320 -0.65 0.04 -12.72
N LEU A 321 -0.95 -0.84 -11.77
CA LEU A 321 -0.75 -2.27 -11.95
C LEU A 321 -1.50 -2.74 -13.20
N PRO A 322 -0.92 -3.64 -14.01
CA PRO A 322 -1.63 -4.16 -15.16
C PRO A 322 -2.94 -4.83 -14.72
N ASN A 323 -4.01 -4.60 -15.46
CA ASN A 323 -5.23 -5.38 -15.31
C ASN A 323 -5.15 -6.61 -16.19
N LEU A 324 -5.68 -7.74 -15.72
CA LEU A 324 -5.96 -8.85 -16.61
C LEU A 324 -7.04 -8.42 -17.61
N PRO A 325 -6.82 -8.63 -18.92
CA PRO A 325 -7.92 -8.46 -19.88
C PRO A 325 -9.09 -9.34 -19.47
N ASP A 326 -10.25 -8.76 -19.27
CA ASP A 326 -11.49 -9.44 -18.93
C ASP A 326 -12.54 -9.11 -19.97
N SER A 327 -13.00 -10.12 -20.70
CA SER A 327 -14.04 -9.93 -21.73
C SER A 327 -15.38 -9.55 -21.10
N GLY A 328 -15.62 -9.93 -19.84
CA GLY A 328 -16.90 -9.78 -19.16
C GLY A 328 -18.02 -10.67 -19.77
N GLU A 329 -17.74 -11.36 -20.86
CA GLU A 329 -18.70 -12.22 -21.55
C GLU A 329 -18.61 -13.66 -21.07
N PHE A 330 -19.76 -14.33 -20.99
CA PHE A 330 -19.84 -15.76 -20.68
C PHE A 330 -19.62 -16.56 -21.97
N VAL A 331 -18.59 -17.39 -22.00
CA VAL A 331 -18.28 -18.27 -23.13
C VAL A 331 -18.76 -19.68 -22.79
N PRO A 332 -19.68 -20.29 -23.57
CA PRO A 332 -20.15 -21.64 -23.30
C PRO A 332 -19.00 -22.66 -23.45
N ILE A 333 -18.86 -23.52 -22.44
CA ILE A 333 -17.88 -24.61 -22.35
C ILE A 333 -18.63 -25.93 -22.23
N ASN A 334 -18.35 -26.88 -23.11
CA ASN A 334 -19.04 -28.18 -23.12
C ASN A 334 -18.31 -29.26 -22.33
N HIS A 335 -17.00 -29.10 -22.12
CA HIS A 335 -16.14 -30.04 -21.37
C HIS A 335 -15.04 -29.28 -20.64
N THR A 336 -14.35 -29.95 -19.72
CA THR A 336 -13.38 -29.30 -18.80
C THR A 336 -11.98 -29.91 -18.89
N ASP A 337 -11.62 -30.44 -20.07
CA ASP A 337 -10.23 -30.79 -20.37
C ASP A 337 -9.35 -29.53 -20.40
N ILE A 338 -8.12 -29.68 -19.94
CA ILE A 338 -7.17 -28.58 -19.87
C ILE A 338 -6.01 -28.91 -20.81
N VAL A 339 -5.72 -28.01 -21.75
CA VAL A 339 -4.64 -28.20 -22.71
C VAL A 339 -3.67 -27.03 -22.65
N LEU A 340 -2.41 -27.32 -22.39
CA LEU A 340 -1.29 -26.39 -22.51
C LEU A 340 -0.60 -26.65 -23.84
N GLN A 341 -0.36 -25.62 -24.66
CA GLN A 341 0.32 -25.70 -25.95
C GLN A 341 1.50 -24.75 -25.95
N ASP A 342 2.71 -25.32 -25.96
CA ASP A 342 3.99 -24.61 -26.04
C ASP A 342 4.11 -23.44 -25.05
N VAL A 343 3.70 -23.68 -23.80
CA VAL A 343 3.59 -22.64 -22.78
C VAL A 343 4.97 -22.25 -22.26
N SER A 344 5.33 -21.00 -22.50
CA SER A 344 6.51 -20.35 -21.92
C SER A 344 6.09 -19.24 -20.97
N PHE A 345 6.84 -19.07 -19.90
CA PHE A 345 6.50 -18.07 -18.89
C PHE A 345 7.72 -17.50 -18.15
N SER A 346 7.72 -16.19 -17.98
CA SER A 346 8.65 -15.43 -17.13
C SER A 346 7.88 -14.47 -16.22
N TYR A 347 8.26 -14.41 -14.93
CA TYR A 347 7.65 -13.50 -13.97
C TYR A 347 7.95 -12.03 -14.24
N ASP A 348 9.07 -11.71 -14.86
CA ASP A 348 9.49 -10.34 -15.19
C ASP A 348 9.20 -9.94 -16.65
N GLY A 349 8.61 -10.85 -17.43
CA GLY A 349 8.30 -10.66 -18.83
C GLY A 349 9.51 -10.65 -19.76
N THR A 350 10.71 -11.03 -19.25
CA THR A 350 11.93 -11.12 -20.06
C THR A 350 12.22 -12.57 -20.47
N THR A 351 12.69 -12.78 -21.68
CA THR A 351 13.07 -14.11 -22.17
C THR A 351 14.33 -14.67 -21.49
N GLN A 352 15.11 -13.83 -20.80
CA GLN A 352 16.32 -14.27 -20.09
C GLN A 352 16.00 -14.99 -18.77
N ASN A 353 14.86 -14.73 -18.16
CA ASN A 353 14.44 -15.28 -16.87
C ASN A 353 13.19 -16.15 -17.01
N GLU A 354 13.09 -16.91 -18.08
CA GLU A 354 11.98 -17.85 -18.24
C GLU A 354 12.05 -18.96 -17.19
N VAL A 355 10.88 -19.26 -16.62
CA VAL A 355 10.67 -20.32 -15.62
C VAL A 355 10.06 -21.56 -16.25
N LEU A 356 9.30 -21.40 -17.34
CA LEU A 356 8.74 -22.48 -18.14
C LEU A 356 9.17 -22.30 -19.60
N HIS A 357 9.55 -23.41 -20.22
CA HIS A 357 10.13 -23.46 -21.56
C HIS A 357 9.34 -24.43 -22.44
N GLY A 358 8.29 -23.95 -23.14
CA GLY A 358 7.56 -24.75 -24.12
C GLY A 358 6.81 -25.94 -23.53
N ILE A 359 6.09 -25.76 -22.42
CA ILE A 359 5.31 -26.83 -21.78
C ILE A 359 4.08 -27.16 -22.62
N SER A 360 3.99 -28.41 -23.05
CA SER A 360 2.81 -28.98 -23.70
C SER A 360 2.27 -30.16 -22.89
N LEU A 361 1.01 -30.05 -22.45
CA LEU A 361 0.37 -30.99 -21.55
C LEU A 361 -1.12 -31.07 -21.83
N ASN A 362 -1.69 -32.27 -21.89
CA ASN A 362 -3.11 -32.49 -21.97
C ASN A 362 -3.63 -33.18 -20.70
N MET A 363 -4.64 -32.63 -20.08
CA MET A 363 -5.32 -33.16 -18.90
C MET A 363 -6.80 -33.39 -19.25
N PRO A 364 -7.20 -34.64 -19.55
CA PRO A 364 -8.58 -34.94 -19.90
C PRO A 364 -9.58 -34.64 -18.77
N GLN A 365 -10.81 -34.33 -19.13
CA GLN A 365 -11.88 -34.16 -18.16
C GLN A 365 -12.01 -35.38 -17.26
N GLY A 366 -12.12 -35.15 -15.95
CA GLY A 366 -12.26 -36.21 -14.94
C GLY A 366 -11.00 -36.98 -14.62
N SER A 367 -9.83 -36.61 -15.22
CA SER A 367 -8.55 -37.26 -14.94
C SER A 367 -7.89 -36.69 -13.68
N PHE A 368 -7.09 -37.54 -13.05
CA PHE A 368 -6.19 -37.15 -11.97
C PHE A 368 -4.76 -37.02 -12.51
N THR A 369 -4.28 -35.79 -12.67
CA THR A 369 -2.91 -35.47 -13.09
C THR A 369 -2.08 -35.00 -11.89
N ALA A 370 -0.85 -35.53 -11.75
CA ALA A 370 0.09 -35.14 -10.72
C ALA A 370 1.32 -34.45 -11.31
N LEU A 371 1.73 -33.31 -10.78
CA LEU A 371 3.00 -32.65 -11.12
C LEU A 371 4.05 -32.98 -10.06
N VAL A 372 5.17 -33.56 -10.48
CA VAL A 372 6.29 -33.93 -9.61
C VAL A 372 7.61 -33.39 -10.14
N GLY A 373 8.64 -33.36 -9.32
CA GLY A 373 9.98 -32.90 -9.71
C GLY A 373 10.67 -32.12 -8.59
N PRO A 374 11.94 -31.76 -8.77
CA PRO A 374 12.71 -31.00 -7.80
C PRO A 374 12.07 -29.63 -7.47
N SER A 375 12.44 -29.06 -6.32
CA SER A 375 12.07 -27.68 -6.00
C SER A 375 12.61 -26.71 -7.07
N GLY A 376 11.82 -25.70 -7.42
CA GLY A 376 12.15 -24.79 -8.54
C GLY A 376 11.91 -25.36 -9.93
N GLY A 377 11.34 -26.58 -10.09
CA GLY A 377 11.07 -27.20 -11.39
C GLY A 377 9.93 -26.55 -12.21
N GLY A 378 9.18 -25.58 -11.65
CA GLY A 378 8.08 -24.90 -12.36
C GLY A 378 6.68 -25.44 -12.05
N LYS A 379 6.52 -26.43 -11.15
CA LYS A 379 5.24 -27.09 -10.83
C LYS A 379 4.14 -26.11 -10.40
N SER A 380 4.39 -25.31 -9.36
CA SER A 380 3.39 -24.33 -8.85
C SER A 380 3.15 -23.20 -9.86
N THR A 381 4.13 -22.92 -10.74
CA THR A 381 3.95 -21.95 -11.83
C THR A 381 2.92 -22.45 -12.83
N VAL A 382 3.01 -23.72 -13.26
CA VAL A 382 2.01 -24.34 -14.17
C VAL A 382 0.61 -24.26 -13.56
N ALA A 383 0.44 -24.67 -12.30
CA ALA A 383 -0.83 -24.63 -11.62
C ALA A 383 -1.43 -23.21 -11.52
N ARG A 384 -0.60 -22.23 -11.19
CA ARG A 384 -1.01 -20.82 -11.09
C ARG A 384 -1.35 -20.20 -12.43
N LEU A 385 -0.70 -20.64 -13.52
CA LEU A 385 -1.05 -20.21 -14.88
C LEU A 385 -2.39 -20.78 -15.35
N ILE A 386 -2.71 -22.02 -15.01
CA ILE A 386 -4.02 -22.63 -15.30
C ILE A 386 -5.13 -21.85 -14.57
N ALA A 387 -4.88 -21.42 -13.32
CA ALA A 387 -5.80 -20.56 -12.57
C ALA A 387 -5.73 -19.08 -13.03
N ARG A 388 -4.94 -18.76 -14.04
CA ARG A 388 -4.76 -17.41 -14.60
C ARG A 388 -4.36 -16.36 -13.56
N PHE A 389 -3.47 -16.73 -12.63
CA PHE A 389 -2.85 -15.73 -11.73
C PHE A 389 -1.93 -14.78 -12.50
N TRP A 390 -1.42 -15.23 -13.64
CA TRP A 390 -0.75 -14.47 -14.69
C TRP A 390 -1.17 -15.00 -16.06
N ASP A 391 -1.03 -14.18 -17.08
CA ASP A 391 -1.09 -14.63 -18.46
C ASP A 391 0.26 -15.20 -18.90
N VAL A 392 0.26 -16.22 -19.75
CA VAL A 392 1.47 -16.81 -20.33
C VAL A 392 2.21 -15.81 -21.21
N THR A 393 3.55 -15.88 -21.25
CA THR A 393 4.40 -15.05 -22.11
C THR A 393 4.50 -15.62 -23.53
N GLY A 394 4.40 -16.94 -23.69
CA GLY A 394 4.34 -17.65 -24.97
C GLY A 394 3.40 -18.84 -24.91
N GLY A 395 2.92 -19.30 -26.06
CA GLY A 395 1.96 -20.38 -26.15
C GLY A 395 0.54 -20.03 -25.66
N SER A 396 -0.25 -21.05 -25.33
CA SER A 396 -1.63 -20.87 -24.86
C SER A 396 -2.06 -21.95 -23.87
N ILE A 397 -3.03 -21.60 -23.03
CA ILE A 397 -3.74 -22.52 -22.14
C ILE A 397 -5.21 -22.46 -22.49
N SER A 398 -5.86 -23.61 -22.67
CA SER A 398 -7.28 -23.71 -22.96
C SER A 398 -7.99 -24.64 -22.00
N ILE A 399 -9.27 -24.33 -21.72
CA ILE A 399 -10.21 -25.16 -20.96
C ILE A 399 -11.40 -25.41 -21.87
N GLY A 400 -11.73 -26.68 -22.12
CA GLY A 400 -12.83 -27.04 -23.01
C GLY A 400 -12.68 -26.50 -24.43
N GLY A 401 -11.45 -26.44 -24.93
CA GLY A 401 -11.10 -25.93 -26.25
C GLY A 401 -11.14 -24.38 -26.37
N LYS A 402 -11.44 -23.64 -25.28
CA LYS A 402 -11.42 -22.17 -25.28
C LYS A 402 -10.20 -21.65 -24.53
N ASN A 403 -9.53 -20.65 -25.12
CA ASN A 403 -8.38 -20.04 -24.47
C ASN A 403 -8.82 -19.36 -23.16
N ILE A 404 -8.08 -19.58 -22.07
CA ILE A 404 -8.41 -18.99 -20.75
C ILE A 404 -8.40 -17.47 -20.78
N LYS A 405 -7.73 -16.83 -21.74
CA LYS A 405 -7.75 -15.37 -21.94
C LYS A 405 -9.09 -14.86 -22.48
N GLU A 406 -9.86 -15.72 -23.13
CA GLU A 406 -11.20 -15.40 -23.66
C GLU A 406 -12.29 -15.55 -22.60
N LEU A 407 -12.02 -16.34 -21.55
CA LEU A 407 -12.95 -16.54 -20.45
C LEU A 407 -12.93 -15.32 -19.52
N SER A 408 -14.10 -14.91 -19.03
CA SER A 408 -14.15 -13.90 -17.98
C SER A 408 -13.49 -14.42 -16.69
N ILE A 409 -12.90 -13.53 -15.90
CA ILE A 409 -12.27 -13.89 -14.60
C ILE A 409 -13.30 -14.56 -13.68
N HIS A 410 -14.55 -14.07 -13.71
CA HIS A 410 -15.66 -14.68 -12.94
C HIS A 410 -15.92 -16.11 -13.38
N GLN A 411 -16.08 -16.37 -14.69
CA GLN A 411 -16.32 -17.70 -15.24
C GLN A 411 -15.15 -18.66 -14.93
N LEU A 412 -13.92 -18.20 -15.07
CA LEU A 412 -12.74 -19.01 -14.74
C LEU A 412 -12.71 -19.34 -13.24
N SER A 413 -13.08 -18.36 -12.41
CA SER A 413 -13.21 -18.58 -10.97
C SER A 413 -14.27 -19.62 -10.61
N GLU A 414 -15.38 -19.73 -11.34
CA GLU A 414 -16.38 -20.79 -11.16
C GLU A 414 -15.87 -22.17 -11.61
N LEU A 415 -15.08 -22.20 -12.69
CA LEU A 415 -14.54 -23.45 -13.25
C LEU A 415 -13.39 -24.05 -12.43
N VAL A 416 -12.59 -23.23 -11.77
CA VAL A 416 -11.36 -23.68 -11.09
C VAL A 416 -11.43 -23.42 -9.59
N SER A 417 -11.25 -24.45 -8.79
CA SER A 417 -11.00 -24.36 -7.36
C SER A 417 -9.51 -24.54 -7.07
N PHE A 418 -8.87 -23.58 -6.44
CA PHE A 418 -7.45 -23.62 -6.11
C PHE A 418 -7.24 -23.67 -4.59
N VAL A 419 -6.64 -24.76 -4.11
CA VAL A 419 -6.23 -24.91 -2.70
C VAL A 419 -4.73 -24.65 -2.61
N THR A 420 -4.36 -23.55 -1.97
CA THR A 420 -2.96 -23.11 -1.82
C THR A 420 -2.26 -23.86 -0.70
N GLN A 421 -0.93 -23.84 -0.70
CA GLN A 421 -0.10 -24.35 0.39
C GLN A 421 -0.35 -23.58 1.69
N ASP A 422 -0.42 -22.24 1.62
CA ASP A 422 -0.74 -21.37 2.75
C ASP A 422 -2.26 -21.22 2.90
N ASN A 423 -2.84 -21.98 3.83
CA ASN A 423 -4.28 -22.01 4.06
C ASN A 423 -4.70 -20.86 4.97
N PHE A 424 -4.93 -19.68 4.39
CA PHE A 424 -5.37 -18.50 5.13
C PHE A 424 -6.82 -18.60 5.59
N LEU A 425 -7.06 -18.28 6.88
CA LEU A 425 -8.40 -18.16 7.44
C LEU A 425 -8.64 -16.72 7.92
N PHE A 426 -9.82 -16.21 7.59
CA PHE A 426 -10.26 -14.92 8.10
C PHE A 426 -10.63 -15.01 9.58
N ASN A 427 -10.50 -13.91 10.30
CA ASN A 427 -10.88 -13.80 11.71
C ASN A 427 -12.42 -13.70 11.86
N CYS A 428 -13.11 -14.74 11.40
CA CYS A 428 -14.53 -14.98 11.56
C CYS A 428 -14.74 -16.42 12.03
N SER A 429 -16.00 -16.86 12.17
CA SER A 429 -16.28 -18.24 12.58
C SER A 429 -15.79 -19.28 11.56
N LEU A 430 -15.57 -20.52 11.98
CA LEU A 430 -15.19 -21.61 11.09
C LEU A 430 -16.27 -21.85 10.03
N LYS A 431 -17.54 -21.73 10.40
CA LYS A 431 -18.69 -21.79 9.50
C LYS A 431 -18.57 -20.77 8.37
N GLU A 432 -18.36 -19.49 8.70
CA GLU A 432 -18.21 -18.43 7.70
C GLU A 432 -16.94 -18.60 6.87
N ASN A 433 -15.86 -19.11 7.46
CA ASN A 433 -14.66 -19.46 6.70
C ASN A 433 -14.93 -20.54 5.63
N ILE A 434 -15.76 -21.55 5.93
CA ILE A 434 -16.14 -22.58 4.95
C ILE A 434 -17.10 -22.01 3.92
N ARG A 435 -18.08 -21.17 4.34
CA ARG A 435 -19.07 -20.52 3.47
C ARG A 435 -18.46 -19.63 2.39
N LEU A 436 -17.19 -19.19 2.54
CA LEU A 436 -16.47 -18.49 1.46
C LEU A 436 -16.38 -19.30 0.15
N GLY A 437 -16.53 -20.63 0.21
CA GLY A 437 -16.62 -21.47 -0.99
C GLY A 437 -17.88 -21.22 -1.83
N ASN A 438 -18.99 -20.95 -1.16
CA ASN A 438 -20.27 -20.53 -1.76
C ASN A 438 -21.02 -19.64 -0.76
N PRO A 439 -21.02 -18.30 -0.95
CA PRO A 439 -21.67 -17.36 -0.03
C PRO A 439 -23.18 -17.59 0.16
N ASN A 440 -23.84 -18.23 -0.82
CA ASN A 440 -25.28 -18.50 -0.80
C ASN A 440 -25.62 -19.86 -0.19
N ALA A 441 -24.64 -20.64 0.29
CA ALA A 441 -24.85 -21.97 0.85
C ALA A 441 -25.58 -21.91 2.20
N THR A 442 -26.51 -22.86 2.41
CA THR A 442 -27.17 -23.05 3.68
C THR A 442 -26.23 -23.61 4.75
N ASP A 443 -26.60 -23.54 6.02
CA ASP A 443 -25.82 -24.12 7.12
C ASP A 443 -25.62 -25.62 6.93
N GLU A 444 -26.66 -26.34 6.44
CA GLU A 444 -26.62 -27.76 6.18
C GLU A 444 -25.59 -28.13 5.10
N GLU A 445 -25.50 -27.34 4.02
CA GLU A 445 -24.51 -27.53 2.96
C GLU A 445 -23.09 -27.28 3.48
N VAL A 446 -22.92 -26.26 4.33
CA VAL A 446 -21.63 -25.97 4.99
C VAL A 446 -21.21 -27.13 5.89
N TYR A 447 -22.12 -27.67 6.70
CA TYR A 447 -21.84 -28.82 7.58
C TYR A 447 -21.56 -30.09 6.76
N ALA A 448 -22.28 -30.33 5.67
CA ALA A 448 -22.02 -31.45 4.77
C ALA A 448 -20.61 -31.37 4.14
N ALA A 449 -20.20 -30.17 3.66
CA ALA A 449 -18.87 -29.95 3.12
C ALA A 449 -17.78 -30.13 4.19
N ALA A 450 -18.00 -29.62 5.40
CA ALA A 450 -17.10 -29.80 6.54
C ALA A 450 -16.93 -31.29 6.90
N LYS A 451 -18.01 -32.04 6.94
CA LYS A 451 -17.99 -33.49 7.20
C LYS A 451 -17.22 -34.22 6.12
N ALA A 452 -17.47 -33.91 4.83
CA ALA A 452 -16.76 -34.51 3.72
C ALA A 452 -15.23 -34.20 3.77
N ALA A 453 -14.86 -33.06 4.31
CA ALA A 453 -13.47 -32.66 4.57
C ALA A 453 -12.91 -33.17 5.92
N CYS A 454 -13.60 -34.05 6.62
CA CYS A 454 -13.20 -34.56 7.95
C CYS A 454 -12.92 -33.47 8.97
N CYS A 455 -13.73 -32.39 8.98
CA CYS A 455 -13.58 -31.29 9.93
C CYS A 455 -14.32 -31.49 11.23
N ASP A 456 -15.38 -32.31 11.25
CA ASP A 456 -16.30 -32.51 12.39
C ASP A 456 -15.58 -33.04 13.62
N ASP A 457 -14.56 -33.87 13.47
CA ASP A 457 -13.83 -34.48 14.58
C ASP A 457 -13.06 -33.46 15.44
N PHE A 458 -12.53 -32.39 14.84
CA PHE A 458 -11.87 -31.35 15.59
C PHE A 458 -12.81 -30.20 15.95
N ILE A 459 -13.78 -29.87 15.08
CA ILE A 459 -14.77 -28.82 15.36
C ILE A 459 -15.63 -29.18 16.56
N ALA A 460 -16.02 -30.45 16.69
CA ALA A 460 -16.81 -30.95 17.84
C ALA A 460 -16.06 -30.80 19.19
N ARG A 461 -14.75 -30.71 19.19
CA ARG A 461 -13.94 -30.52 20.40
C ARG A 461 -13.80 -29.05 20.82
N LEU A 462 -14.18 -28.12 19.93
CA LEU A 462 -14.12 -26.70 20.22
C LEU A 462 -15.32 -26.23 21.03
N GLU A 463 -15.11 -25.35 21.99
CA GLU A 463 -16.15 -24.87 22.92
C GLU A 463 -17.42 -24.32 22.21
N LYS A 464 -17.21 -23.61 21.07
CA LYS A 464 -18.29 -23.00 20.28
C LYS A 464 -18.55 -23.73 18.96
N GLY A 465 -17.98 -24.94 18.77
CA GLY A 465 -18.17 -25.73 17.54
C GLY A 465 -17.85 -24.88 16.28
N TYR A 466 -18.78 -24.88 15.33
CA TYR A 466 -18.70 -24.13 14.07
C TYR A 466 -18.66 -22.60 14.22
N ASP A 467 -19.16 -22.05 15.32
CA ASP A 467 -19.15 -20.62 15.60
C ASP A 467 -17.85 -20.17 16.27
N THR A 468 -16.87 -21.07 16.44
CA THR A 468 -15.55 -20.72 16.96
C THR A 468 -14.81 -19.79 16.01
N PRO A 469 -14.31 -18.60 16.47
CA PRO A 469 -13.48 -17.73 15.65
C PRO A 469 -12.13 -18.38 15.34
N ALA A 470 -11.72 -18.35 14.06
CA ALA A 470 -10.44 -18.93 13.64
C ALA A 470 -9.21 -18.17 14.21
N GLY A 471 -9.39 -16.92 14.65
CA GLY A 471 -8.30 -16.01 15.04
C GLY A 471 -7.57 -15.43 13.83
N ASP A 472 -6.61 -14.54 14.09
CA ASP A 472 -5.83 -13.90 13.03
C ASP A 472 -5.08 -14.94 12.19
N ALA A 473 -5.36 -14.99 10.88
CA ALA A 473 -4.82 -15.96 9.94
C ALA A 473 -4.96 -17.43 10.41
N GLY A 474 -6.00 -17.73 11.22
CA GLY A 474 -6.25 -19.08 11.74
C GLY A 474 -5.25 -19.55 12.79
N LYS A 475 -4.60 -18.66 13.54
CA LYS A 475 -3.59 -19.02 14.56
C LYS A 475 -4.07 -20.01 15.64
N ARG A 476 -5.39 -20.16 15.79
CA ARG A 476 -5.98 -21.08 16.77
C ARG A 476 -6.05 -22.53 16.29
N LEU A 477 -5.74 -22.80 15.02
CA LEU A 477 -5.82 -24.11 14.39
C LEU A 477 -4.45 -24.62 13.98
N SER A 478 -4.27 -25.94 14.01
CA SER A 478 -3.10 -26.61 13.46
C SER A 478 -3.06 -26.50 11.93
N GLY A 479 -1.90 -26.71 11.33
CA GLY A 479 -1.74 -26.69 9.86
C GLY A 479 -2.70 -27.64 9.14
N GLY A 480 -2.86 -28.87 9.64
CA GLY A 480 -3.77 -29.86 9.07
C GLY A 480 -5.25 -29.50 9.21
N GLU A 481 -5.66 -28.83 10.30
CA GLU A 481 -7.02 -28.33 10.49
C GLU A 481 -7.34 -27.18 9.52
N LYS A 482 -6.40 -26.21 9.37
CA LYS A 482 -6.54 -25.15 8.35
C LYS A 482 -6.69 -25.70 6.95
N GLN A 483 -5.92 -26.73 6.62
CA GLN A 483 -5.96 -27.38 5.33
C GLN A 483 -7.31 -28.07 5.08
N ARG A 484 -7.86 -28.79 6.07
CA ARG A 484 -9.18 -29.39 5.96
C ARG A 484 -10.29 -28.33 5.77
N ILE A 485 -10.21 -27.18 6.44
CA ILE A 485 -11.11 -26.04 6.19
C ILE A 485 -10.98 -25.53 4.74
N ALA A 486 -9.75 -25.44 4.20
CA ALA A 486 -9.55 -25.03 2.81
C ALA A 486 -10.12 -26.07 1.81
N ILE A 487 -9.98 -27.36 2.12
CA ILE A 487 -10.61 -28.44 1.34
C ILE A 487 -12.13 -28.36 1.44
N ALA A 488 -12.70 -28.10 2.64
CA ALA A 488 -14.14 -27.90 2.81
C ALA A 488 -14.67 -26.73 1.96
N ARG A 489 -13.93 -25.60 1.88
CA ARG A 489 -14.24 -24.51 0.95
C ARG A 489 -14.30 -24.98 -0.51
N ALA A 490 -13.32 -25.78 -0.93
CA ALA A 490 -13.24 -26.30 -2.29
C ALA A 490 -14.37 -27.32 -2.59
N ILE A 491 -14.77 -28.14 -1.61
CA ILE A 491 -15.91 -29.05 -1.73
C ILE A 491 -17.22 -28.24 -1.87
N LEU A 492 -17.42 -27.22 -1.02
CA LEU A 492 -18.62 -26.39 -1.03
C LEU A 492 -18.74 -25.57 -2.34
N LYS A 493 -17.62 -25.09 -2.86
CA LYS A 493 -17.55 -24.39 -4.17
C LYS A 493 -17.95 -25.28 -5.33
N ASN A 494 -17.67 -26.57 -5.25
CA ASN A 494 -18.03 -27.60 -6.22
C ASN A 494 -17.58 -27.34 -7.67
N ALA A 495 -16.44 -26.67 -7.87
CA ALA A 495 -15.89 -26.41 -9.20
C ALA A 495 -15.51 -27.72 -9.92
N PRO A 496 -15.68 -27.81 -11.27
CA PRO A 496 -15.36 -29.01 -12.05
C PRO A 496 -13.84 -29.29 -12.17
N ILE A 497 -13.00 -28.28 -12.00
CA ILE A 497 -11.53 -28.40 -12.00
C ILE A 497 -11.03 -28.07 -10.60
N VAL A 498 -10.18 -28.92 -10.04
CA VAL A 498 -9.56 -28.73 -8.72
C VAL A 498 -8.04 -28.76 -8.86
N ILE A 499 -7.40 -27.73 -8.33
CA ILE A 499 -5.94 -27.62 -8.26
C ILE A 499 -5.53 -27.64 -6.79
N LEU A 500 -4.64 -28.56 -6.40
CA LEU A 500 -4.10 -28.68 -5.06
C LEU A 500 -2.59 -28.40 -5.10
N ASP A 501 -2.14 -27.32 -4.47
CA ASP A 501 -0.71 -27.01 -4.34
C ASP A 501 -0.24 -27.48 -2.96
N GLU A 502 0.57 -28.55 -2.93
CA GLU A 502 1.26 -29.08 -1.73
C GLU A 502 0.32 -29.44 -0.53
N ALA A 503 -0.72 -30.23 -0.81
CA ALA A 503 -1.78 -30.54 0.15
C ALA A 503 -1.36 -31.34 1.41
N THR A 504 -0.11 -31.78 1.60
CA THR A 504 0.30 -32.69 2.69
C THR A 504 1.59 -32.30 3.40
N ALA A 505 2.12 -31.10 3.19
CA ALA A 505 3.31 -30.61 3.90
C ALA A 505 3.00 -30.39 5.40
N PHE A 506 3.86 -30.89 6.28
CA PHE A 506 3.81 -30.64 7.74
C PHE A 506 2.66 -31.27 8.53
N THR A 507 2.06 -32.39 8.11
CA THR A 507 1.04 -33.09 8.89
C THR A 507 1.58 -34.36 9.52
N ASP A 508 1.05 -34.69 10.71
CA ASP A 508 1.29 -35.97 11.36
C ASP A 508 0.58 -37.12 10.62
N PRO A 509 0.98 -38.39 10.79
CA PRO A 509 0.40 -39.52 10.07
C PRO A 509 -1.13 -39.67 10.21
N GLN A 510 -1.71 -39.31 11.36
CA GLN A 510 -3.15 -39.41 11.59
C GLN A 510 -3.93 -38.33 10.81
N ASN A 511 -3.40 -37.15 10.74
CA ASN A 511 -3.98 -36.07 9.93
C ASN A 511 -3.79 -36.31 8.43
N GLU A 512 -2.70 -36.99 8.02
CA GLU A 512 -2.46 -37.34 6.61
C GLU A 512 -3.58 -38.20 6.05
N ASP A 513 -4.00 -39.26 6.75
CA ASP A 513 -5.11 -40.15 6.32
C ASP A 513 -6.43 -39.37 6.17
N LYS A 514 -6.71 -38.43 7.07
CA LYS A 514 -7.90 -37.58 7.00
C LYS A 514 -7.87 -36.61 5.82
N ILE A 515 -6.69 -36.01 5.55
CA ILE A 515 -6.51 -35.13 4.40
C ILE A 515 -6.67 -35.93 3.11
N GLN A 516 -6.11 -37.15 3.02
CA GLN A 516 -6.28 -38.01 1.84
C GLN A 516 -7.74 -38.36 1.59
N LYS A 517 -8.51 -38.72 2.65
CA LYS A 517 -9.95 -38.95 2.53
C LYS A 517 -10.69 -37.71 2.05
N SER A 518 -10.34 -36.56 2.55
CA SER A 518 -10.91 -35.27 2.14
C SER A 518 -10.61 -34.95 0.67
N ILE A 519 -9.38 -35.23 0.21
CA ILE A 519 -8.98 -35.08 -1.20
C ILE A 519 -9.76 -36.05 -2.10
N MET A 520 -9.93 -37.29 -1.70
CA MET A 520 -10.74 -38.27 -2.44
C MET A 520 -12.20 -37.83 -2.55
N ALA A 521 -12.78 -37.27 -1.47
CA ALA A 521 -14.14 -36.72 -1.50
C ALA A 521 -14.22 -35.52 -2.46
N LEU A 522 -13.19 -34.66 -2.48
CA LEU A 522 -13.13 -33.48 -3.34
C LEU A 522 -12.95 -33.84 -4.82
N SER A 523 -12.20 -34.91 -5.14
CA SER A 523 -11.84 -35.28 -6.53
C SER A 523 -12.95 -36.02 -7.27
N LYS A 524 -13.95 -36.52 -6.58
CA LYS A 524 -14.97 -37.36 -7.19
C LYS A 524 -15.70 -36.68 -8.35
N GLY A 525 -15.50 -37.22 -9.58
CA GLY A 525 -16.12 -36.71 -10.81
C GLY A 525 -15.57 -35.40 -11.33
N LYS A 526 -14.37 -34.98 -10.87
CA LYS A 526 -13.72 -33.71 -11.23
C LYS A 526 -12.37 -33.94 -11.89
N THR A 527 -11.92 -32.98 -12.69
CA THR A 527 -10.55 -32.93 -13.19
C THR A 527 -9.64 -32.43 -12.06
N LEU A 528 -8.67 -33.26 -11.65
CA LEU A 528 -7.81 -33.00 -10.50
C LEU A 528 -6.36 -32.78 -10.94
N LEU A 529 -5.76 -31.67 -10.56
CA LEU A 529 -4.34 -31.39 -10.68
C LEU A 529 -3.72 -31.28 -9.28
N VAL A 530 -2.75 -32.13 -8.97
CA VAL A 530 -2.04 -32.14 -7.69
C VAL A 530 -0.58 -31.83 -7.88
N ILE A 531 -0.05 -30.85 -7.19
CA ILE A 531 1.39 -30.66 -7.02
C ILE A 531 1.81 -31.47 -5.81
N ALA A 532 2.56 -32.55 -6.06
CA ALA A 532 2.91 -33.49 -5.02
C ALA A 532 4.35 -33.31 -4.52
N HIS A 533 4.51 -33.15 -3.23
CA HIS A 533 5.78 -33.30 -2.51
C HIS A 533 5.93 -34.69 -1.89
N ARG A 534 4.81 -35.40 -1.68
CA ARG A 534 4.80 -36.81 -1.21
C ARG A 534 4.30 -37.71 -2.35
N LEU A 535 5.20 -38.55 -2.85
CA LEU A 535 4.89 -39.43 -3.97
C LEU A 535 3.87 -40.52 -3.63
N SER A 536 3.69 -40.84 -2.33
CA SER A 536 2.66 -41.79 -1.87
C SER A 536 1.22 -41.35 -2.17
N THR A 537 0.97 -40.06 -2.28
CA THR A 537 -0.41 -39.54 -2.51
C THR A 537 -0.85 -39.61 -3.97
N ILE A 538 0.07 -39.84 -4.89
CA ILE A 538 -0.18 -39.78 -6.34
C ILE A 538 -0.01 -41.13 -7.05
N GLN A 539 0.13 -42.25 -6.32
CA GLN A 539 0.32 -43.59 -6.89
C GLN A 539 -0.80 -43.97 -7.86
N ASN A 540 -2.02 -43.54 -7.57
CA ASN A 540 -3.20 -43.83 -8.37
C ASN A 540 -3.54 -42.69 -9.37
N ALA A 541 -2.59 -41.80 -9.68
CA ALA A 541 -2.79 -40.76 -10.68
C ALA A 541 -2.89 -41.40 -12.07
N ASP A 542 -3.85 -40.94 -12.88
CA ASP A 542 -3.98 -41.36 -14.27
C ASP A 542 -2.74 -40.95 -15.09
N GLN A 543 -2.13 -39.81 -14.71
CA GLN A 543 -0.97 -39.24 -15.34
C GLN A 543 -0.07 -38.55 -14.31
N ILE A 544 1.21 -38.90 -14.31
CA ILE A 544 2.26 -38.22 -13.53
C ILE A 544 3.18 -37.50 -14.52
N VAL A 545 3.34 -36.20 -14.33
CA VAL A 545 4.20 -35.34 -15.17
C VAL A 545 5.44 -34.95 -14.38
N VAL A 546 6.61 -35.33 -14.86
CA VAL A 546 7.90 -35.07 -14.23
C VAL A 546 8.49 -33.78 -14.80
N LEU A 547 8.57 -32.75 -13.97
CA LEU A 547 9.07 -31.41 -14.33
C LEU A 547 10.48 -31.17 -13.77
N LYS A 548 11.38 -30.68 -14.60
CA LYS A 548 12.72 -30.26 -14.18
C LYS A 548 13.15 -29.01 -14.96
N LYS A 549 13.54 -27.96 -14.24
CA LYS A 549 14.02 -26.70 -14.84
C LYS A 549 13.05 -26.12 -15.89
N GLY A 550 11.77 -26.14 -15.62
CA GLY A 550 10.75 -25.57 -16.51
C GLY A 550 10.41 -26.40 -17.75
N GLN A 551 10.82 -27.66 -17.83
CA GLN A 551 10.51 -28.57 -18.94
C GLN A 551 9.91 -29.87 -18.42
N ILE A 552 9.05 -30.49 -19.22
CA ILE A 552 8.59 -31.87 -18.98
C ILE A 552 9.69 -32.84 -19.38
N VAL A 553 10.16 -33.62 -18.40
CA VAL A 553 11.18 -34.67 -18.64
C VAL A 553 10.52 -35.93 -19.13
N ASP A 554 9.40 -36.32 -18.50
CA ASP A 554 8.63 -37.50 -18.87
C ASP A 554 7.20 -37.40 -18.32
N CYS A 555 6.29 -38.23 -18.85
CA CYS A 555 4.88 -38.22 -18.49
C CYS A 555 4.31 -39.64 -18.69
N GLY A 556 3.64 -40.17 -17.68
CA GLY A 556 3.05 -41.52 -17.74
C GLY A 556 2.47 -41.97 -16.41
N LYS A 557 2.11 -43.24 -16.30
CA LYS A 557 1.70 -43.88 -15.05
C LYS A 557 2.91 -44.22 -14.19
N GLN A 558 2.70 -44.40 -12.89
CA GLN A 558 3.78 -44.67 -11.94
C GLN A 558 4.68 -45.86 -12.37
N GLY A 559 4.10 -46.98 -12.75
CA GLY A 559 4.89 -48.17 -13.16
C GLY A 559 5.79 -47.88 -14.36
N GLU A 560 5.26 -47.20 -15.38
CA GLU A 560 6.02 -46.81 -16.58
C GLU A 560 7.17 -45.85 -16.23
N LEU A 561 6.93 -44.86 -15.36
CA LEU A 561 7.95 -43.87 -15.00
C LEU A 561 9.06 -44.47 -14.12
N LEU A 562 8.75 -45.46 -13.29
CA LEU A 562 9.76 -46.16 -12.49
C LEU A 562 10.75 -46.93 -13.37
N GLU A 563 10.30 -47.42 -14.53
CA GLU A 563 11.16 -48.19 -15.46
C GLU A 563 11.97 -47.27 -16.40
N ARG A 564 11.35 -46.18 -16.91
CA ARG A 564 11.95 -45.39 -17.99
C ARG A 564 12.47 -44.02 -17.59
N CYS A 565 12.05 -43.46 -16.45
CA CYS A 565 12.46 -42.13 -15.98
C CYS A 565 13.37 -42.20 -14.75
N PRO A 566 14.69 -42.13 -14.91
CA PRO A 566 15.64 -42.23 -13.79
C PRO A 566 15.37 -41.17 -12.70
N LEU A 567 15.03 -39.95 -13.10
CA LEU A 567 14.72 -38.88 -12.17
C LEU A 567 13.53 -39.23 -11.27
N TYR A 568 12.48 -39.84 -11.82
CA TYR A 568 11.33 -40.26 -11.03
C TYR A 568 11.65 -41.41 -10.12
N ALA A 569 12.41 -42.40 -10.62
CA ALA A 569 12.88 -43.56 -9.85
C ALA A 569 13.73 -43.12 -8.64
N ASP A 570 14.67 -42.22 -8.85
CA ASP A 570 15.52 -41.65 -7.75
C ASP A 570 14.66 -40.95 -6.68
N MET A 571 13.71 -40.13 -7.13
CA MET A 571 12.80 -39.45 -6.22
C MET A 571 11.92 -40.43 -5.41
N TRP A 572 11.47 -41.49 -6.07
CA TRP A 572 10.66 -42.54 -5.42
C TRP A 572 11.48 -43.32 -4.41
N GLN A 573 12.72 -43.73 -4.76
CA GLN A 573 13.64 -44.42 -3.82
C GLN A 573 13.99 -43.56 -2.61
N ALA A 574 14.25 -42.27 -2.83
CA ALA A 574 14.46 -41.32 -1.72
C ALA A 574 13.26 -41.21 -0.80
N HIS A 575 12.03 -41.21 -1.37
CA HIS A 575 10.79 -41.18 -0.62
C HIS A 575 10.58 -42.44 0.25
N ILE A 576 10.82 -43.63 -0.32
CA ILE A 576 10.72 -44.92 0.41
C ILE A 576 11.80 -45.02 1.48
N GLY A 577 13.03 -44.62 1.17
CA GLY A 577 14.14 -44.62 2.11
C GLY A 577 13.86 -43.74 3.32
N ALA A 578 13.28 -42.56 3.14
CA ALA A 578 12.87 -41.66 4.21
C ALA A 578 11.74 -42.25 5.07
N LYS A 579 10.79 -42.96 4.47
CA LYS A 579 9.69 -43.62 5.19
C LYS A 579 10.19 -44.81 6.04
N ASN A 580 11.13 -45.59 5.52
CA ASN A 580 11.72 -46.71 6.26
C ASN A 580 12.65 -46.23 7.38
N TRP A 581 13.25 -45.05 7.26
CA TRP A 581 14.08 -44.44 8.32
C TRP A 581 13.23 -43.89 9.47
N SER A 582 12.03 -43.42 9.22
CA SER A 582 11.09 -42.95 10.24
C SER A 582 10.41 -44.09 11.02
N VAL A 583 10.38 -45.33 10.45
CA VAL A 583 9.90 -46.56 11.08
C VAL A 583 11.11 -47.42 11.48
N GLY A 584 12.08 -46.84 12.18
CA GLY A 584 13.23 -47.60 12.64
C GLY A 584 12.82 -48.84 13.41
N GLU A 585 13.01 -50.02 12.85
CA GLU A 585 13.03 -51.27 13.60
C GLU A 585 13.96 -51.12 14.81
N LYS A 586 13.36 -51.25 15.98
CA LYS A 586 14.11 -51.63 17.19
C LYS A 586 14.70 -53.01 16.90
N LYS A 587 15.91 -53.08 16.40
CA LYS A 587 16.71 -54.27 16.56
C LYS A 587 16.99 -54.41 18.05
N GLU A 588 16.26 -55.34 18.69
CA GLU A 588 16.67 -55.90 19.96
C GLU A 588 18.13 -56.35 19.86
N VAL A 589 19.03 -55.62 20.45
CA VAL A 589 20.36 -56.14 20.76
C VAL A 589 20.16 -57.17 21.82
N ALA A 590 20.01 -58.43 21.44
CA ALA A 590 20.13 -59.60 22.34
C ALA A 590 21.54 -59.52 22.93
N GLY A 591 21.61 -59.12 24.17
CA GLY A 591 22.81 -59.19 24.96
C GLY A 591 23.12 -60.66 25.22
N ASN A 592 24.31 -61.10 24.87
CA ASN A 592 25.01 -62.23 25.48
C ASN A 592 26.15 -61.70 26.30
N VAL A 593 26.12 -62.17 27.56
CA VAL A 593 27.10 -62.23 28.61
C VAL A 593 27.05 -61.05 29.60
#